data_e6ba2a4b1678d4e68495ac3401c761c7
#
_entry.id   e6ba2a4b1678d4e68495ac3401c761c7
#
_cell.length_a   1.000
_cell.length_b   1.000
_cell.length_c   1.000
_cell.angle_alpha   90.00
_cell.angle_beta   90.00
_cell.angle_gamma   90.00
#
_symmetry.space_group_name_H-M   'P 1'
#
loop_
_entity.id
_entity.type
_entity.pdbx_description
1 polymer ?
#
loop_
_entity_poly.entity_id
_entity_poly.type
_entity_poly.pdbx_seq_one_letter_code
_entity_poly.pdbx_strand_id
1 'polypeptide(L)'
;MIRRASSLFAVVLLATLVSCRADDPEGTAETPAPAAATPTPPPPAAPPAPTPVPAPTPADGAAPVPGQTGSAAGQNLRAAFLIVQGVYSTELAAPLDVFHHTRFHTQPGLETFTVSPDGKPVTTFEGLKIAADRSFANAGQIDILVIPSARGSMDADLQNPALIDWIRTTAGQARHVLSLCDGAFLLAKAGLLQGIPATTFPDDYGRFSQMFPGVDLRINVSFVDAGKVVTSQGGARSYEAAMHLVDRLYGRQVAEGIGKGLLVPWPPDPDTMTARVVEPTQPPPAATPGPG
;
A
#
# COMPACT_ATOMS: atom_id res chain seq x y z
N MET A 1 -60.48 -29.63 9.35
CA MET A 1 -60.67 -30.20 10.72
C MET A 1 -59.34 -30.18 11.44
N ILE A 2 -59.33 -29.69 12.70
CA ILE A 2 -58.35 -29.82 13.78
C ILE A 2 -57.17 -28.83 13.65
N ARG A 3 -57.22 -27.64 14.26
CA ARG A 3 -56.92 -27.10 15.61
C ARG A 3 -55.44 -26.99 15.94
N ARG A 4 -54.98 -25.75 15.95
CA ARG A 4 -54.43 -24.86 16.99
C ARG A 4 -53.59 -25.49 18.12
N ALA A 5 -52.39 -24.96 18.34
CA ALA A 5 -51.95 -24.57 19.68
C ALA A 5 -50.83 -23.51 19.60
N SER A 6 -51.15 -22.34 20.14
CA SER A 6 -50.21 -21.25 20.46
C SER A 6 -49.62 -21.54 21.85
N SER A 7 -48.33 -21.25 22.04
CA SER A 7 -47.74 -21.17 23.38
C SER A 7 -47.04 -19.80 23.54
N LEU A 8 -47.69 -18.94 24.31
CA LEU A 8 -47.08 -17.75 24.91
C LEU A 8 -46.14 -18.17 26.05
N PHE A 9 -44.92 -17.70 26.06
CA PHE A 9 -44.13 -17.67 27.29
C PHE A 9 -44.07 -16.22 27.79
N ALA A 10 -44.68 -16.01 28.95
CA ALA A 10 -44.62 -14.80 29.74
C ALA A 10 -43.35 -14.84 30.62
N VAL A 11 -42.50 -13.80 30.52
CA VAL A 11 -41.40 -13.59 31.46
C VAL A 11 -41.88 -12.67 32.56
N VAL A 12 -41.90 -13.21 33.78
CA VAL A 12 -42.22 -12.50 35.01
C VAL A 12 -40.99 -11.77 35.52
N LEU A 13 -41.08 -10.43 35.60
CA LEU A 13 -40.07 -9.57 36.19
C LEU A 13 -40.31 -9.44 37.67
N LEU A 14 -39.42 -9.97 38.50
CA LEU A 14 -39.49 -9.86 39.98
C LEU A 14 -38.61 -8.67 40.41
N ALA A 15 -39.26 -7.59 40.82
CA ALA A 15 -38.62 -6.44 41.43
C ALA A 15 -38.57 -6.65 42.95
N THR A 16 -37.39 -6.76 43.53
CA THR A 16 -37.18 -6.73 45.01
C THR A 16 -36.78 -5.31 45.43
N LEU A 17 -37.74 -4.67 46.10
CA LEU A 17 -37.52 -3.45 46.88
C LEU A 17 -36.82 -3.79 48.19
N VAL A 18 -35.61 -3.29 48.41
CA VAL A 18 -34.97 -3.26 49.70
C VAL A 18 -35.14 -1.87 50.28
N SER A 19 -35.92 -1.80 51.35
CA SER A 19 -36.13 -0.62 52.20
C SER A 19 -34.98 -0.52 53.18
N CYS A 20 -34.19 0.56 53.12
CA CYS A 20 -33.25 0.89 54.19
C CYS A 20 -33.85 1.93 55.12
N ARG A 21 -33.89 1.56 56.38
CA ARG A 21 -34.37 2.32 57.52
C ARG A 21 -33.19 3.21 58.02
N ALA A 22 -33.49 4.45 58.28
CA ALA A 22 -32.59 5.41 58.89
C ALA A 22 -32.50 5.16 60.39
N ASP A 23 -31.29 5.06 60.92
CA ASP A 23 -30.99 5.34 62.31
C ASP A 23 -29.67 6.08 62.37
N ASP A 24 -29.71 7.37 62.76
CA ASP A 24 -28.53 8.13 63.21
C ASP A 24 -28.15 7.72 64.62
N PRO A 25 -26.86 7.70 64.98
CA PRO A 25 -26.45 8.71 65.91
C PRO A 25 -25.07 9.35 65.58
N GLU A 26 -24.98 10.61 65.97
CA GLU A 26 -23.82 11.48 65.96
C GLU A 26 -22.53 10.80 66.46
N GLY A 27 -21.52 10.80 65.63
CA GLY A 27 -20.15 10.51 66.00
C GLY A 27 -19.23 11.42 65.17
N THR A 28 -18.72 12.45 65.81
CA THR A 28 -17.70 13.35 65.25
C THR A 28 -16.45 12.55 64.97
N ALA A 29 -16.22 12.17 63.74
CA ALA A 29 -14.95 11.62 63.27
C ALA A 29 -14.12 12.74 62.64
N GLU A 30 -13.02 13.04 63.32
CA GLU A 30 -11.93 13.87 62.86
C GLU A 30 -11.42 13.38 61.50
N THR A 31 -11.47 14.25 60.49
CA THR A 31 -10.91 13.96 59.15
C THR A 31 -9.38 14.02 59.26
N PRO A 32 -8.63 12.95 58.99
CA PRO A 32 -7.18 13.03 58.96
C PRO A 32 -6.74 13.95 57.82
N ALA A 33 -5.81 14.85 58.13
CA ALA A 33 -5.20 15.74 57.17
C ALA A 33 -4.53 14.94 56.01
N PRO A 34 -4.56 15.41 54.77
CA PRO A 34 -3.90 14.72 53.69
C PRO A 34 -2.40 14.65 53.92
N ALA A 35 -1.85 13.46 53.87
CA ALA A 35 -0.41 13.21 53.97
C ALA A 35 0.29 14.00 52.83
N ALA A 36 1.31 14.77 53.19
CA ALA A 36 2.14 15.50 52.26
C ALA A 36 2.71 14.55 51.23
N ALA A 37 2.39 14.80 49.94
CA ALA A 37 2.93 14.02 48.84
C ALA A 37 4.46 14.18 48.80
N THR A 38 5.15 13.07 48.86
CA THR A 38 6.59 13.02 48.65
C THR A 38 6.91 13.48 47.24
N PRO A 39 7.81 14.42 47.00
CA PRO A 39 8.13 14.87 45.65
C PRO A 39 8.70 13.67 44.84
N THR A 40 8.08 13.38 43.72
CA THR A 40 8.58 12.39 42.78
C THR A 40 9.94 12.88 42.24
N PRO A 41 10.97 12.07 42.24
CA PRO A 41 12.26 12.45 41.68
C PRO A 41 12.08 12.78 40.18
N PRO A 42 12.83 13.77 39.66
CA PRO A 42 12.77 14.09 38.25
C PRO A 42 13.17 12.87 37.39
N PRO A 43 12.56 12.69 36.22
CA PRO A 43 12.94 11.60 35.35
C PRO A 43 14.42 11.71 34.96
N PRO A 44 15.14 10.59 34.78
CA PRO A 44 16.52 10.61 34.35
C PRO A 44 16.65 11.38 33.04
N ALA A 45 17.71 12.19 32.94
CA ALA A 45 18.00 12.95 31.74
C ALA A 45 18.04 12.02 30.55
N ALA A 46 17.34 12.41 29.45
CA ALA A 46 17.37 11.67 28.20
C ALA A 46 18.83 11.51 27.74
N PRO A 47 19.23 10.35 27.23
CA PRO A 47 20.57 10.18 26.65
C PRO A 47 20.79 11.22 25.54
N PRO A 48 22.01 11.75 25.39
CA PRO A 48 22.31 12.71 24.34
C PRO A 48 21.90 12.11 22.99
N ALA A 49 21.26 12.92 22.14
CA ALA A 49 20.91 12.54 20.78
C ALA A 49 22.15 11.99 20.09
N PRO A 50 22.04 10.87 19.35
CA PRO A 50 23.19 10.35 18.60
C PRO A 50 23.70 11.46 17.67
N THR A 51 25.00 11.67 17.70
CA THR A 51 25.66 12.59 16.79
C THR A 51 25.27 12.21 15.36
N PRO A 52 24.82 13.15 14.50
CA PRO A 52 24.50 12.83 13.12
C PRO A 52 25.72 12.18 12.48
N VAL A 53 25.60 10.92 12.08
CA VAL A 53 26.59 10.28 11.23
C VAL A 53 26.54 11.09 9.93
N PRO A 54 27.67 11.68 9.46
CA PRO A 54 27.66 12.38 8.20
C PRO A 54 27.13 11.43 7.13
N ALA A 55 26.13 11.89 6.36
CA ALA A 55 25.66 11.15 5.20
C ALA A 55 26.88 10.83 4.34
N PRO A 56 27.02 9.60 3.80
CA PRO A 56 28.08 9.29 2.89
C PRO A 56 28.06 10.33 1.77
N THR A 57 29.13 11.06 1.62
CA THR A 57 29.32 12.02 0.51
C THR A 57 29.05 11.25 -0.77
N PRO A 58 28.14 11.73 -1.67
CA PRO A 58 28.02 11.11 -2.98
C PRO A 58 29.43 11.07 -3.58
N ALA A 59 29.85 9.91 -4.06
CA ALA A 59 31.10 9.79 -4.77
C ALA A 59 30.98 10.68 -6.03
N ASP A 60 31.55 11.87 -5.96
CA ASP A 60 31.65 12.78 -7.10
C ASP A 60 32.32 12.01 -8.25
N GLY A 61 31.55 11.82 -9.34
CA GLY A 61 32.09 11.30 -10.58
C GLY A 61 32.13 9.78 -10.73
N ALA A 62 31.12 9.05 -10.20
CA ALA A 62 30.93 7.67 -10.62
C ALA A 62 30.67 7.64 -12.14
N ALA A 63 31.68 7.21 -12.90
CA ALA A 63 31.50 6.91 -14.31
C ALA A 63 30.31 5.97 -14.49
N PRO A 64 29.52 6.06 -15.59
CA PRO A 64 28.42 5.16 -15.83
C PRO A 64 28.90 3.72 -15.66
N VAL A 65 28.21 2.98 -14.77
CA VAL A 65 28.57 1.58 -14.49
C VAL A 65 28.41 0.81 -15.80
N PRO A 66 29.49 0.19 -16.34
CA PRO A 66 29.39 -0.58 -17.57
C PRO A 66 28.38 -1.71 -17.38
N GLY A 67 27.35 -1.78 -18.23
CA GLY A 67 26.35 -2.85 -18.22
C GLY A 67 24.93 -2.43 -17.87
N GLN A 68 24.62 -1.14 -17.71
CA GLN A 68 23.22 -0.69 -17.60
C GLN A 68 22.51 -0.85 -18.95
N THR A 69 21.70 -1.93 -19.07
CA THR A 69 20.95 -2.24 -20.30
C THR A 69 19.46 -1.90 -20.17
N GLY A 70 19.05 -1.34 -19.03
CA GLY A 70 17.64 -0.98 -18.78
C GLY A 70 17.17 0.24 -19.57
N SER A 71 15.89 0.30 -19.89
CA SER A 71 15.28 1.35 -20.71
C SER A 71 15.30 2.74 -20.06
N ALA A 72 15.55 2.83 -18.75
CA ALA A 72 15.54 4.07 -17.95
C ALA A 72 16.93 4.58 -17.59
N ALA A 73 18.01 3.91 -18.03
CA ALA A 73 19.36 4.36 -17.75
C ALA A 73 19.56 5.82 -18.24
N GLY A 74 20.04 6.69 -17.33
CA GLY A 74 20.22 8.11 -17.61
C GLY A 74 18.94 8.97 -17.60
N GLN A 75 17.77 8.41 -17.28
CA GLN A 75 16.52 9.15 -17.18
C GLN A 75 16.14 9.47 -15.73
N ASN A 76 15.74 10.71 -15.46
CA ASN A 76 15.23 11.11 -14.14
C ASN A 76 13.73 10.77 -14.05
N LEU A 77 13.43 9.52 -13.67
CA LEU A 77 12.06 9.05 -13.51
C LEU A 77 11.51 9.37 -12.13
N ARG A 78 10.20 9.60 -12.05
CA ARG A 78 9.48 10.00 -10.85
C ARG A 78 8.39 8.98 -10.51
N ALA A 79 8.51 8.36 -9.33
CA ALA A 79 7.57 7.40 -8.80
C ALA A 79 6.70 8.02 -7.71
N ALA A 80 5.40 8.11 -7.98
CA ALA A 80 4.40 8.59 -7.03
C ALA A 80 3.70 7.41 -6.35
N PHE A 81 3.66 7.44 -5.03
CA PHE A 81 2.97 6.47 -4.20
C PHE A 81 1.65 7.05 -3.73
N LEU A 82 0.55 6.51 -4.23
CA LEU A 82 -0.78 6.88 -3.77
C LEU A 82 -0.96 6.45 -2.32
N ILE A 83 -1.29 7.39 -1.45
CA ILE A 83 -1.64 7.10 -0.06
C ILE A 83 -3.04 7.64 0.25
N VAL A 84 -3.89 6.77 0.77
CA VAL A 84 -5.22 7.09 1.28
C VAL A 84 -5.37 6.57 2.70
N GLN A 85 -6.43 6.97 3.41
CA GLN A 85 -6.67 6.49 4.77
C GLN A 85 -6.75 4.96 4.83
N GLY A 86 -6.00 4.37 5.74
CA GLY A 86 -5.94 2.92 5.89
C GLY A 86 -5.05 2.20 4.88
N VAL A 87 -4.14 2.90 4.19
CA VAL A 87 -3.12 2.26 3.34
C VAL A 87 -2.30 1.25 4.15
N TYR A 88 -2.01 0.08 3.58
CA TYR A 88 -1.20 -0.95 4.25
C TYR A 88 0.28 -0.59 4.19
N SER A 89 0.93 -0.61 5.37
CA SER A 89 2.32 -0.15 5.52
C SER A 89 3.32 -0.95 4.69
N THR A 90 3.20 -2.28 4.64
CA THR A 90 4.13 -3.13 3.88
C THR A 90 4.06 -2.84 2.38
N GLU A 91 2.87 -2.62 1.86
CA GLU A 91 2.65 -2.39 0.43
C GLU A 91 3.09 -1.00 -0.03
N LEU A 92 3.12 -0.06 0.92
CA LEU A 92 3.72 1.25 0.69
C LEU A 92 5.25 1.18 0.83
N ALA A 93 5.73 0.62 1.94
CA ALA A 93 7.15 0.69 2.30
C ALA A 93 8.03 -0.19 1.41
N ALA A 94 7.60 -1.41 1.06
CA ALA A 94 8.44 -2.32 0.28
C ALA A 94 8.84 -1.77 -1.10
N PRO A 95 7.91 -1.33 -1.97
CA PRO A 95 8.29 -0.75 -3.25
C PRO A 95 8.96 0.62 -3.11
N LEU A 96 8.60 1.41 -2.09
CA LEU A 96 9.26 2.70 -1.82
C LEU A 96 10.74 2.49 -1.50
N ASP A 97 11.06 1.51 -0.66
CA ASP A 97 12.42 1.15 -0.28
C ASP A 97 13.23 0.69 -1.48
N VAL A 98 12.70 -0.25 -2.27
CA VAL A 98 13.33 -0.73 -3.50
C VAL A 98 13.62 0.42 -4.48
N PHE A 99 12.64 1.27 -4.74
CA PHE A 99 12.78 2.37 -5.70
C PHE A 99 13.74 3.44 -5.19
N HIS A 100 13.70 3.75 -3.89
CA HIS A 100 14.63 4.71 -3.29
C HIS A 100 16.07 4.23 -3.35
N HIS A 101 16.32 2.91 -3.23
CA HIS A 101 17.66 2.33 -3.29
C HIS A 101 18.30 2.44 -4.69
N THR A 102 17.54 2.70 -5.75
CA THR A 102 18.11 2.91 -7.09
C THR A 102 19.19 3.97 -7.10
N ARG A 103 19.10 5.01 -6.25
CA ARG A 103 20.07 6.10 -6.10
C ARG A 103 21.47 5.65 -5.70
N PHE A 104 21.61 4.48 -5.09
CA PHE A 104 22.89 3.92 -4.68
C PHE A 104 23.54 3.07 -5.80
N HIS A 105 22.79 2.77 -6.85
CA HIS A 105 23.21 1.83 -7.89
C HIS A 105 23.19 2.42 -9.31
N THR A 106 22.54 3.58 -9.50
CA THR A 106 22.45 4.25 -10.80
C THR A 106 22.31 5.77 -10.65
N GLN A 107 22.70 6.50 -11.71
CA GLN A 107 22.55 7.96 -11.76
C GLN A 107 21.85 8.38 -13.06
N PRO A 108 20.75 9.15 -12.96
CA PRO A 108 19.99 9.43 -11.74
C PRO A 108 19.23 8.19 -11.25
N GLY A 109 18.99 8.12 -9.93
CA GLY A 109 18.06 7.16 -9.35
C GLY A 109 16.61 7.61 -9.50
N LEU A 110 15.65 6.78 -9.07
CA LEU A 110 14.23 7.15 -9.01
C LEU A 110 13.99 8.24 -7.95
N GLU A 111 13.32 9.32 -8.34
CA GLU A 111 12.70 10.25 -7.39
C GLU A 111 11.41 9.60 -6.87
N THR A 112 11.30 9.40 -5.56
CA THR A 112 10.11 8.82 -4.91
C THR A 112 9.40 9.85 -4.06
N PHE A 113 8.07 9.91 -4.12
CA PHE A 113 7.25 10.79 -3.30
C PHE A 113 5.84 10.21 -3.09
N THR A 114 5.22 10.62 -1.98
CA THR A 114 3.86 10.22 -1.63
C THR A 114 2.84 11.27 -2.11
N VAL A 115 1.66 10.79 -2.52
CA VAL A 115 0.54 11.64 -2.96
C VAL A 115 -0.73 11.22 -2.26
N SER A 116 -1.40 12.17 -1.56
CA SER A 116 -2.74 11.96 -1.02
C SER A 116 -3.75 12.86 -1.74
N PRO A 117 -5.06 12.58 -1.64
CA PRO A 117 -6.07 13.36 -2.37
C PRO A 117 -5.99 14.87 -2.12
N ASP A 118 -5.80 15.28 -0.89
CA ASP A 118 -5.81 16.69 -0.45
C ASP A 118 -4.45 17.19 0.10
N GLY A 119 -3.40 16.38 0.01
CA GLY A 119 -2.06 16.69 0.55
C GLY A 119 -1.95 16.55 2.06
N LYS A 120 -3.00 16.07 2.74
CA LYS A 120 -2.97 15.88 4.19
C LYS A 120 -2.34 14.53 4.56
N PRO A 121 -1.81 14.43 5.79
CA PRO A 121 -1.32 13.17 6.32
C PRO A 121 -2.42 12.10 6.36
N VAL A 122 -2.04 10.86 6.11
CA VAL A 122 -2.92 9.68 6.25
C VAL A 122 -2.47 8.83 7.43
N THR A 123 -3.40 8.04 7.96
CA THR A 123 -3.09 7.01 8.94
C THR A 123 -3.15 5.66 8.25
N THR A 124 -2.11 4.84 8.36
CA THR A 124 -2.08 3.50 7.76
C THR A 124 -3.05 2.56 8.47
N PHE A 125 -3.28 1.40 7.89
CA PHE A 125 -4.09 0.35 8.52
C PHE A 125 -3.57 -0.03 9.90
N GLU A 126 -2.25 -0.05 10.08
CA GLU A 126 -1.55 -0.40 11.32
C GLU A 126 -1.43 0.78 12.30
N GLY A 127 -1.91 1.97 11.93
CA GLY A 127 -1.95 3.14 12.81
C GLY A 127 -0.77 4.11 12.68
N LEU A 128 0.15 3.92 11.74
CA LEU A 128 1.23 4.87 11.49
C LEU A 128 0.69 6.12 10.79
N LYS A 129 1.21 7.28 11.16
CA LYS A 129 0.89 8.55 10.48
C LYS A 129 1.96 8.86 9.45
N ILE A 130 1.53 9.04 8.21
CA ILE A 130 2.40 9.32 7.06
C ILE A 130 2.02 10.68 6.49
N ALA A 131 2.99 11.58 6.39
CA ALA A 131 2.82 12.83 5.69
C ALA A 131 2.74 12.58 4.18
N ALA A 132 1.89 13.33 3.47
CA ALA A 132 1.91 13.36 2.03
C ALA A 132 2.88 14.44 1.56
N ASP A 133 3.72 14.12 0.58
CA ASP A 133 4.60 15.11 -0.06
C ASP A 133 3.81 16.05 -0.98
N ARG A 134 2.74 15.51 -1.60
CA ARG A 134 1.93 16.22 -2.60
C ARG A 134 0.46 15.85 -2.49
N SER A 135 -0.38 16.70 -3.09
CA SER A 135 -1.80 16.42 -3.33
C SER A 135 -2.04 16.05 -4.80
N PHE A 136 -3.26 15.61 -5.12
CA PHE A 136 -3.69 15.40 -6.51
C PHE A 136 -3.53 16.65 -7.38
N ALA A 137 -3.78 17.83 -6.78
CA ALA A 137 -3.72 19.09 -7.50
C ALA A 137 -2.29 19.52 -7.90
N ASN A 138 -1.28 19.08 -7.15
CA ASN A 138 0.12 19.50 -7.35
C ASN A 138 1.11 18.34 -7.52
N ALA A 139 0.63 17.14 -7.83
CA ALA A 139 1.48 15.95 -7.99
C ALA A 139 2.55 16.13 -9.10
N GLY A 140 2.26 16.91 -10.11
CA GLY A 140 3.14 17.15 -11.26
C GLY A 140 3.30 15.92 -12.14
N GLN A 141 4.42 15.83 -12.88
CA GLN A 141 4.69 14.67 -13.73
C GLN A 141 4.93 13.42 -12.90
N ILE A 142 4.35 12.30 -13.31
CA ILE A 142 4.49 10.98 -12.72
C ILE A 142 4.84 9.99 -13.83
N ASP A 143 6.00 9.36 -13.74
CA ASP A 143 6.44 8.33 -14.67
C ASP A 143 6.01 6.93 -14.22
N ILE A 144 5.98 6.69 -12.90
CA ILE A 144 5.55 5.45 -12.28
C ILE A 144 4.50 5.76 -11.24
N LEU A 145 3.28 5.26 -11.41
CA LEU A 145 2.22 5.35 -10.41
C LEU A 145 2.14 4.05 -9.61
N VAL A 146 2.36 4.14 -8.30
CA VAL A 146 2.24 3.01 -7.38
C VAL A 146 0.95 3.14 -6.59
N ILE A 147 0.16 2.06 -6.58
CA ILE A 147 -1.16 1.99 -5.93
C ILE A 147 -1.14 0.83 -4.93
N PRO A 148 -0.74 1.09 -3.68
CA PRO A 148 -0.89 0.13 -2.60
C PRO A 148 -2.36 -0.11 -2.28
N SER A 149 -2.67 -1.23 -1.66
CA SER A 149 -3.99 -1.47 -1.06
C SER A 149 -4.22 -0.57 0.15
N ALA A 150 -5.48 -0.31 0.41
CA ALA A 150 -5.95 0.36 1.62
C ALA A 150 -7.21 -0.32 2.11
N ARG A 151 -7.58 -0.07 3.37
CA ARG A 151 -8.79 -0.62 3.98
C ARG A 151 -10.07 -0.41 3.16
N GLY A 152 -10.12 0.70 2.42
CA GLY A 152 -11.27 1.07 1.57
C GLY A 152 -11.20 0.57 0.14
N SER A 153 -10.10 -0.08 -0.30
CA SER A 153 -9.82 -0.37 -1.71
C SER A 153 -10.87 -1.23 -2.40
N MET A 154 -11.59 -2.07 -1.67
CA MET A 154 -12.66 -2.91 -2.21
C MET A 154 -14.06 -2.32 -2.00
N ASP A 155 -14.21 -1.23 -1.27
CA ASP A 155 -15.49 -0.69 -0.83
C ASP A 155 -15.60 0.83 -1.05
N ALA A 156 -15.26 1.64 -0.03
CA ALA A 156 -15.48 3.07 -0.02
C ALA A 156 -14.64 3.81 -1.09
N ASP A 157 -13.40 3.37 -1.33
CA ASP A 157 -12.52 3.99 -2.30
C ASP A 157 -13.02 3.78 -3.73
N LEU A 158 -13.69 2.64 -4.02
CA LEU A 158 -14.30 2.39 -5.32
C LEU A 158 -15.50 3.31 -5.61
N GLN A 159 -16.10 3.89 -4.57
CA GLN A 159 -17.21 4.83 -4.67
C GLN A 159 -16.76 6.29 -4.68
N ASN A 160 -15.44 6.55 -4.62
CA ASN A 160 -14.89 7.90 -4.66
C ASN A 160 -14.52 8.28 -6.11
N PRO A 161 -15.38 9.02 -6.82
CA PRO A 161 -15.13 9.35 -8.22
C PRO A 161 -13.86 10.19 -8.40
N ALA A 162 -13.55 11.11 -7.49
CA ALA A 162 -12.36 11.94 -7.59
C ALA A 162 -11.06 11.09 -7.51
N LEU A 163 -11.05 10.06 -6.66
CA LEU A 163 -9.93 9.12 -6.57
C LEU A 163 -9.78 8.29 -7.85
N ILE A 164 -10.88 7.70 -8.33
CA ILE A 164 -10.87 6.85 -9.51
C ILE A 164 -10.50 7.64 -10.77
N ASP A 165 -11.02 8.85 -10.93
CA ASP A 165 -10.71 9.72 -12.08
C ASP A 165 -9.26 10.19 -12.06
N TRP A 166 -8.72 10.52 -10.88
CA TRP A 166 -7.32 10.86 -10.73
C TRP A 166 -6.41 9.68 -11.09
N ILE A 167 -6.72 8.46 -10.59
CA ILE A 167 -5.99 7.23 -10.95
C ILE A 167 -6.02 7.02 -12.46
N ARG A 168 -7.21 7.08 -13.09
CA ARG A 168 -7.37 6.88 -14.52
C ARG A 168 -6.54 7.87 -15.33
N THR A 169 -6.61 9.14 -14.99
CA THR A 169 -5.91 10.22 -15.70
C THR A 169 -4.40 10.08 -15.52
N THR A 170 -3.94 9.90 -14.29
CA THR A 170 -2.52 9.78 -13.98
C THR A 170 -1.90 8.52 -14.59
N ALA A 171 -2.58 7.38 -14.47
CA ALA A 171 -2.15 6.13 -15.09
C ALA A 171 -2.12 6.25 -16.63
N GLY A 172 -3.05 7.00 -17.22
CA GLY A 172 -3.03 7.29 -18.66
C GLY A 172 -1.73 7.95 -19.11
N GLN A 173 -1.22 8.88 -18.34
CA GLN A 173 -0.01 9.67 -18.60
C GLN A 173 1.28 8.97 -18.15
N ALA A 174 1.24 8.18 -17.08
CA ALA A 174 2.39 7.46 -16.56
C ALA A 174 2.92 6.43 -17.56
N ARG A 175 4.22 6.16 -17.50
CA ARG A 175 4.88 5.10 -18.29
C ARG A 175 4.60 3.72 -17.72
N HIS A 176 4.57 3.62 -16.40
CA HIS A 176 4.30 2.36 -15.67
C HIS A 176 3.33 2.59 -14.53
N VAL A 177 2.57 1.56 -14.24
CA VAL A 177 1.62 1.51 -13.13
C VAL A 177 1.90 0.21 -12.36
N LEU A 178 2.08 0.31 -11.05
CA LEU A 178 2.27 -0.83 -10.17
C LEU A 178 1.14 -0.84 -9.15
N SER A 179 0.31 -1.88 -9.13
CA SER A 179 -0.63 -2.11 -8.04
C SER A 179 -0.22 -3.27 -7.17
N LEU A 180 -0.56 -3.16 -5.89
CA LEU A 180 -0.21 -4.13 -4.87
C LEU A 180 -1.49 -4.55 -4.14
N CYS A 181 -1.68 -5.86 -3.96
CA CYS A 181 -2.85 -6.41 -3.28
C CYS A 181 -4.16 -5.87 -3.92
N ASP A 182 -5.10 -5.39 -3.12
CA ASP A 182 -6.38 -4.85 -3.59
C ASP A 182 -6.29 -3.45 -4.23
N GLY A 183 -5.10 -2.89 -4.37
CA GLY A 183 -4.88 -1.78 -5.29
C GLY A 183 -5.29 -2.10 -6.73
N ALA A 184 -5.33 -3.39 -7.09
CA ALA A 184 -5.85 -3.87 -8.37
C ALA A 184 -7.34 -3.57 -8.57
N PHE A 185 -8.16 -3.55 -7.50
CA PHE A 185 -9.57 -3.17 -7.57
C PHE A 185 -9.74 -1.72 -8.04
N LEU A 186 -8.88 -0.82 -7.56
CA LEU A 186 -8.90 0.59 -7.99
C LEU A 186 -8.53 0.72 -9.48
N LEU A 187 -7.53 -0.05 -9.94
CA LEU A 187 -7.17 -0.09 -11.36
C LEU A 187 -8.29 -0.65 -12.23
N ALA A 188 -8.92 -1.75 -11.80
CA ALA A 188 -10.05 -2.35 -12.52
C ALA A 188 -11.24 -1.38 -12.60
N LYS A 189 -11.57 -0.70 -11.48
CA LYS A 189 -12.62 0.32 -11.42
C LYS A 189 -12.31 1.52 -12.31
N ALA A 190 -11.04 1.89 -12.44
CA ALA A 190 -10.59 2.94 -13.36
C ALA A 190 -10.62 2.48 -14.83
N GLY A 191 -10.94 1.22 -15.14
CA GLY A 191 -10.98 0.65 -16.49
C GLY A 191 -9.60 0.29 -17.06
N LEU A 192 -8.58 0.20 -16.23
CA LEU A 192 -7.18 0.02 -16.65
C LEU A 192 -6.78 -1.46 -16.81
N LEU A 193 -7.63 -2.40 -16.35
CA LEU A 193 -7.36 -3.84 -16.40
C LEU A 193 -8.26 -4.60 -17.38
N GLN A 194 -9.12 -3.91 -18.12
CA GLN A 194 -10.05 -4.54 -19.06
C GLN A 194 -9.28 -5.29 -20.17
N GLY A 195 -9.49 -6.59 -20.26
CA GLY A 195 -8.91 -7.45 -21.28
C GLY A 195 -7.40 -7.70 -21.16
N ILE A 196 -6.77 -7.33 -20.03
CA ILE A 196 -5.35 -7.60 -19.77
C ILE A 196 -5.17 -8.53 -18.56
N PRO A 197 -4.09 -9.33 -18.54
CA PRO A 197 -3.81 -10.20 -17.42
C PRO A 197 -3.44 -9.37 -16.16
N ALA A 198 -3.98 -9.78 -15.01
CA ALA A 198 -3.74 -9.13 -13.73
C ALA A 198 -3.86 -10.11 -12.57
N THR A 199 -3.35 -9.74 -11.41
CA THR A 199 -3.56 -10.46 -10.15
C THR A 199 -3.91 -9.48 -9.03
N THR A 200 -4.42 -10.00 -7.93
CA THR A 200 -4.74 -9.28 -6.70
C THR A 200 -4.42 -10.17 -5.49
N PHE A 201 -4.82 -9.76 -4.29
CA PHE A 201 -4.64 -10.57 -3.09
C PHE A 201 -5.37 -11.93 -3.21
N PRO A 202 -4.76 -13.05 -2.80
CA PRO A 202 -5.30 -14.37 -3.07
C PRO A 202 -6.71 -14.63 -2.50
N ASP A 203 -6.98 -14.17 -1.28
CA ASP A 203 -8.28 -14.38 -0.64
C ASP A 203 -9.42 -13.60 -1.35
N ASP A 204 -9.06 -12.59 -2.14
CA ASP A 204 -10.01 -11.71 -2.83
C ASP A 204 -10.21 -12.05 -4.31
N TYR A 205 -9.59 -13.10 -4.83
CA TYR A 205 -9.77 -13.54 -6.22
C TYR A 205 -11.24 -13.73 -6.61
N GLY A 206 -12.03 -14.37 -5.73
CA GLY A 206 -13.45 -14.59 -5.97
C GLY A 206 -14.24 -13.30 -6.09
N ARG A 207 -14.01 -12.35 -5.18
CA ARG A 207 -14.64 -11.04 -5.20
C ARG A 207 -14.20 -10.22 -6.42
N PHE A 208 -12.91 -10.23 -6.71
CA PHE A 208 -12.35 -9.52 -7.86
C PHE A 208 -12.97 -9.99 -9.18
N SER A 209 -13.03 -11.31 -9.42
CA SER A 209 -13.63 -11.90 -10.62
C SER A 209 -15.11 -11.58 -10.77
N GLN A 210 -15.87 -11.56 -9.65
CA GLN A 210 -17.29 -11.21 -9.67
C GLN A 210 -17.50 -9.74 -10.02
N MET A 211 -16.67 -8.84 -9.48
CA MET A 211 -16.80 -7.40 -9.70
C MET A 211 -16.27 -6.96 -11.07
N PHE A 212 -15.27 -7.64 -11.59
CA PHE A 212 -14.56 -7.26 -12.81
C PHE A 212 -14.38 -8.46 -13.75
N PRO A 213 -15.46 -9.02 -14.30
CA PRO A 213 -15.41 -10.24 -15.12
C PRO A 213 -14.65 -10.05 -16.46
N GLY A 214 -14.37 -8.81 -16.84
CA GLY A 214 -13.58 -8.50 -18.04
C GLY A 214 -12.08 -8.47 -17.84
N VAL A 215 -11.59 -8.74 -16.62
CA VAL A 215 -10.15 -8.84 -16.30
C VAL A 215 -9.70 -10.30 -16.46
N ASP A 216 -8.57 -10.52 -17.12
CA ASP A 216 -7.94 -11.85 -17.21
C ASP A 216 -7.18 -12.12 -15.91
N LEU A 217 -7.90 -12.62 -14.89
CA LEU A 217 -7.35 -12.86 -13.56
C LEU A 217 -6.37 -14.04 -13.55
N ARG A 218 -5.13 -13.78 -13.13
CA ARG A 218 -4.09 -14.80 -12.92
C ARG A 218 -3.97 -15.12 -11.43
N ILE A 219 -4.14 -16.38 -11.11
CA ILE A 219 -4.05 -16.92 -9.73
C ILE A 219 -2.72 -17.64 -9.52
N ASN A 220 -2.30 -17.77 -8.27
CA ASN A 220 -1.07 -18.49 -7.88
C ASN A 220 0.20 -17.91 -8.54
N VAL A 221 0.27 -16.60 -8.69
CA VAL A 221 1.42 -15.85 -9.21
C VAL A 221 1.76 -14.70 -8.28
N SER A 222 3.03 -14.44 -8.02
CA SER A 222 3.44 -13.32 -7.16
C SER A 222 3.06 -11.97 -7.75
N PHE A 223 3.23 -11.84 -9.06
CA PHE A 223 2.85 -10.66 -9.82
C PHE A 223 2.59 -11.02 -11.29
N VAL A 224 1.95 -10.11 -11.98
CA VAL A 224 1.72 -10.15 -13.44
C VAL A 224 2.26 -8.88 -14.06
N ASP A 225 3.13 -9.00 -15.04
CA ASP A 225 3.58 -7.90 -15.88
C ASP A 225 2.83 -7.92 -17.21
N ALA A 226 1.94 -6.96 -17.40
CA ALA A 226 1.20 -6.73 -18.64
C ALA A 226 1.75 -5.52 -19.44
N GLY A 227 3.06 -5.28 -19.33
CA GLY A 227 3.75 -4.20 -20.03
C GLY A 227 3.70 -2.88 -19.25
N LYS A 228 2.71 -2.03 -19.54
CA LYS A 228 2.54 -0.77 -18.82
C LYS A 228 2.10 -0.99 -17.35
N VAL A 229 1.27 -1.99 -17.13
CA VAL A 229 0.67 -2.29 -15.82
C VAL A 229 1.31 -3.54 -15.24
N VAL A 230 1.79 -3.43 -14.02
CA VAL A 230 2.25 -4.55 -13.19
C VAL A 230 1.30 -4.65 -11.99
N THR A 231 0.78 -5.83 -11.74
CA THR A 231 -0.08 -6.11 -10.58
C THR A 231 0.55 -7.19 -9.71
N SER A 232 0.47 -7.06 -8.39
CA SER A 232 1.06 -8.00 -7.42
C SER A 232 0.03 -8.46 -6.41
N GLN A 233 0.25 -9.66 -5.85
CA GLN A 233 -0.52 -10.16 -4.70
C GLN A 233 -0.40 -9.27 -3.45
N GLY A 234 0.62 -8.42 -3.37
CA GLY A 234 0.82 -7.56 -2.20
C GLY A 234 1.58 -8.25 -1.06
N GLY A 235 1.49 -7.68 0.14
CA GLY A 235 2.25 -8.15 1.30
C GLY A 235 3.75 -8.21 1.00
N ALA A 236 4.44 -9.27 1.41
CA ALA A 236 5.87 -9.47 1.12
C ALA A 236 6.18 -9.61 -0.39
N ARG A 237 5.19 -9.99 -1.22
CA ARG A 237 5.33 -10.05 -2.69
C ARG A 237 5.45 -8.68 -3.34
N SER A 238 5.20 -7.61 -2.59
CA SER A 238 5.42 -6.22 -3.03
C SER A 238 6.89 -5.94 -3.37
N TYR A 239 7.83 -6.56 -2.65
CA TYR A 239 9.26 -6.49 -2.99
C TYR A 239 9.55 -7.07 -4.37
N GLU A 240 8.99 -8.22 -4.70
CA GLU A 240 9.25 -8.93 -5.94
C GLU A 240 8.77 -8.13 -7.16
N ALA A 241 7.57 -7.57 -7.10
CA ALA A 241 7.03 -6.74 -8.16
C ALA A 241 7.83 -5.45 -8.37
N ALA A 242 8.28 -4.82 -7.27
CA ALA A 242 9.12 -3.63 -7.32
C ALA A 242 10.52 -3.94 -7.88
N MET A 243 11.15 -5.04 -7.44
CA MET A 243 12.43 -5.51 -7.94
C MET A 243 12.36 -5.87 -9.42
N HIS A 244 11.27 -6.51 -9.86
CA HIS A 244 11.01 -6.80 -11.27
C HIS A 244 10.96 -5.52 -12.10
N LEU A 245 10.25 -4.50 -11.63
CA LEU A 245 10.16 -3.23 -12.34
C LEU A 245 11.52 -2.51 -12.41
N VAL A 246 12.31 -2.56 -11.33
CA VAL A 246 13.69 -2.02 -11.34
C VAL A 246 14.58 -2.79 -12.31
N ASP A 247 14.54 -4.13 -12.31
CA ASP A 247 15.28 -4.97 -13.26
C ASP A 247 14.97 -4.58 -14.71
N ARG A 248 13.69 -4.41 -15.02
CA ARG A 248 13.23 -4.00 -16.35
C ARG A 248 13.67 -2.59 -16.74
N LEU A 249 13.66 -1.64 -15.79
CA LEU A 249 13.98 -0.23 -16.04
C LEU A 249 15.48 0.05 -16.05
N TYR A 250 16.22 -0.52 -15.11
CA TYR A 250 17.61 -0.19 -14.86
C TYR A 250 18.58 -1.36 -15.14
N GLY A 251 18.03 -2.55 -15.41
CA GLY A 251 18.78 -3.76 -15.70
C GLY A 251 19.10 -4.61 -14.47
N ARG A 252 19.44 -5.86 -14.75
CA ARG A 252 19.68 -6.92 -13.77
C ARG A 252 20.72 -6.54 -12.71
N GLN A 253 21.81 -5.93 -13.08
CA GLN A 253 22.89 -5.58 -12.17
C GLN A 253 22.43 -4.58 -11.08
N VAL A 254 21.60 -3.60 -11.44
CA VAL A 254 21.05 -2.63 -10.49
C VAL A 254 20.09 -3.35 -9.52
N ALA A 255 19.21 -4.20 -10.05
CA ALA A 255 18.26 -4.96 -9.22
C ALA A 255 18.99 -5.90 -8.25
N GLU A 256 19.99 -6.65 -8.69
CA GLU A 256 20.81 -7.52 -7.84
C GLU A 256 21.54 -6.73 -6.74
N GLY A 257 22.08 -5.55 -7.09
CA GLY A 257 22.73 -4.66 -6.13
C GLY A 257 21.76 -4.21 -5.03
N ILE A 258 20.55 -3.81 -5.40
CA ILE A 258 19.47 -3.45 -4.44
C ILE A 258 19.09 -4.66 -3.60
N GLY A 259 18.83 -5.80 -4.24
CA GLY A 259 18.45 -7.04 -3.55
C GLY A 259 19.50 -7.46 -2.52
N LYS A 260 20.79 -7.32 -2.83
CA LYS A 260 21.88 -7.57 -1.91
C LYS A 260 21.86 -6.60 -0.72
N GLY A 261 21.60 -5.32 -0.95
CA GLY A 261 21.53 -4.30 0.09
C GLY A 261 20.33 -4.48 1.02
N LEU A 262 19.18 -4.89 0.48
CA LEU A 262 17.93 -5.11 1.23
C LEU A 262 17.79 -6.54 1.77
N LEU A 263 18.73 -7.43 1.47
CA LEU A 263 18.65 -8.87 1.77
C LEU A 263 17.41 -9.54 1.14
N VAL A 264 16.97 -9.01 0.00
CA VAL A 264 15.90 -9.57 -0.83
C VAL A 264 16.54 -10.27 -2.02
N PRO A 265 16.49 -11.60 -2.10
CA PRO A 265 17.11 -12.34 -3.21
C PRO A 265 16.56 -11.88 -4.56
N TRP A 266 17.48 -11.58 -5.51
CA TRP A 266 17.10 -11.26 -6.87
C TRP A 266 18.15 -11.81 -7.87
N PRO A 267 17.80 -12.53 -8.94
CA PRO A 267 16.42 -12.98 -9.19
C PRO A 267 15.90 -13.86 -8.06
N PRO A 268 14.58 -13.93 -7.92
CA PRO A 268 13.98 -14.82 -6.94
C PRO A 268 14.33 -16.28 -7.27
N ASP A 269 14.44 -17.11 -6.24
CA ASP A 269 14.67 -18.55 -6.40
C ASP A 269 13.44 -19.19 -7.09
N PRO A 270 13.61 -19.79 -8.27
CA PRO A 270 12.50 -20.40 -9.02
C PRO A 270 11.79 -21.53 -8.26
N ASP A 271 12.48 -22.19 -7.31
CA ASP A 271 11.90 -23.26 -6.51
C ASP A 271 11.04 -22.74 -5.35
N THR A 272 11.24 -21.48 -4.95
CA THR A 272 10.49 -20.86 -3.85
C THR A 272 9.41 -19.90 -4.33
N MET A 273 9.34 -19.59 -5.63
CA MET A 273 8.51 -18.54 -6.16
C MET A 273 7.71 -18.94 -7.39
N THR A 274 6.42 -18.69 -7.30
CA THR A 274 5.46 -18.75 -8.42
C THR A 274 5.46 -17.45 -9.25
N ALA A 275 6.60 -16.74 -9.33
CA ALA A 275 6.69 -15.55 -10.16
C ALA A 275 6.51 -15.96 -11.63
N ARG A 276 5.42 -15.49 -12.24
CA ARG A 276 5.20 -15.60 -13.68
C ARG A 276 5.17 -14.21 -14.27
N VAL A 277 6.13 -13.94 -15.14
CA VAL A 277 6.07 -12.81 -16.06
C VAL A 277 5.16 -13.26 -17.20
N VAL A 278 4.04 -12.57 -17.38
CA VAL A 278 3.20 -12.73 -18.55
C VAL A 278 3.60 -11.64 -19.54
N GLU A 279 4.23 -12.02 -20.63
CA GLU A 279 4.55 -11.05 -21.67
C GLU A 279 3.27 -10.37 -22.18
N PRO A 280 3.32 -9.06 -22.50
CA PRO A 280 2.15 -8.38 -23.04
C PRO A 280 1.71 -9.09 -24.32
N THR A 281 0.46 -9.54 -24.35
CA THR A 281 -0.17 -9.96 -25.61
C THR A 281 -0.10 -8.77 -26.55
N GLN A 282 0.52 -8.93 -27.71
CA GLN A 282 0.49 -7.92 -28.75
C GLN A 282 -0.97 -7.47 -28.95
N PRO A 283 -1.23 -6.16 -29.09
CA PRO A 283 -2.57 -5.72 -29.41
C PRO A 283 -3.02 -6.46 -30.68
N PRO A 284 -4.30 -6.85 -30.78
CA PRO A 284 -4.79 -7.49 -31.98
C PRO A 284 -4.44 -6.60 -33.17
N PRO A 285 -4.01 -7.18 -34.30
CA PRO A 285 -3.67 -6.41 -35.50
C PRO A 285 -4.85 -5.50 -35.84
N ALA A 286 -4.56 -4.22 -36.05
CA ALA A 286 -5.55 -3.24 -36.43
C ALA A 286 -6.39 -3.84 -37.59
N ALA A 287 -7.71 -3.83 -37.43
CA ALA A 287 -8.61 -4.32 -38.43
C ALA A 287 -8.27 -3.63 -39.79
N THR A 288 -7.85 -4.41 -40.76
CA THR A 288 -7.59 -3.92 -42.11
C THR A 288 -8.89 -3.31 -42.61
N PRO A 289 -8.91 -2.04 -43.07
CA PRO A 289 -10.11 -1.48 -43.68
C PRO A 289 -10.47 -2.34 -44.90
N GLY A 290 -11.68 -2.87 -44.89
CA GLY A 290 -12.20 -3.62 -46.02
C GLY A 290 -12.15 -2.76 -47.28
N PRO A 291 -11.94 -3.37 -48.48
CA PRO A 291 -11.97 -2.64 -49.72
C PRO A 291 -13.36 -2.02 -49.91
N GLY A 292 -13.41 -0.69 -50.06
CA GLY A 292 -14.61 0.08 -50.42
C GLY A 292 -15.11 -0.17 -51.82
#